data_8d8f076f5b3830ecdc5baaf4ed96d4f4
#
_entry.id   8d8f076f5b3830ecdc5baaf4ed96d4f4
#
_cell.length_a   1.000
_cell.length_b   1.000
_cell.length_c   1.000
_cell.angle_alpha   90.00
_cell.angle_beta   90.00
_cell.angle_gamma   90.00
#
_symmetry.space_group_name_H-M   'P 1'
#
loop_
_entity.id
_entity.type
_entity.pdbx_description
1 polymer ?
#
loop_
_entity_poly.entity_id
_entity_poly.type
_entity_poly.pdbx_seq_one_letter_code
_entity_poly.pdbx_strand_id
1 'polypeptide(L)'
;MTEAPHAGESAGSGSTASEFAAAQTQDIETMSYERAREELVAVVTKLETGGAPLEESLALWQRGEALADRCERWLDGARTRLEEVRAELTEDS
;
A
#
# COMPACT_ATOMS: atom_id res chain seq x y z
N MET A 1 -24.82 32.92 -4.15
CA MET A 1 -23.67 33.16 -3.47
C MET A 1 -23.10 31.97 -2.82
N THR A 2 -23.85 31.10 -2.38
CA THR A 2 -23.32 29.97 -1.67
C THR A 2 -22.88 28.86 -2.58
N GLU A 3 -23.21 28.95 -3.82
CA GLU A 3 -22.86 27.87 -4.72
C GLU A 3 -21.41 27.71 -4.99
N ALA A 4 -20.69 28.80 -4.86
CA ALA A 4 -19.27 28.75 -5.14
C ALA A 4 -18.57 27.67 -4.34
N PRO A 5 -18.83 27.54 -3.05
CA PRO A 5 -18.19 26.46 -2.30
C PRO A 5 -18.55 25.11 -2.82
N HIS A 6 -19.78 24.94 -3.28
CA HIS A 6 -20.16 23.65 -3.79
C HIS A 6 -19.35 23.27 -5.00
N ALA A 7 -19.14 24.19 -5.88
CA ALA A 7 -18.36 23.91 -7.07
C ALA A 7 -16.95 23.51 -6.69
N GLY A 8 -16.40 24.25 -5.75
CA GLY A 8 -15.06 23.94 -5.28
C GLY A 8 -14.99 22.58 -4.68
N GLU A 9 -16.00 22.25 -3.93
CA GLU A 9 -16.03 20.95 -3.28
C GLU A 9 -16.05 19.83 -4.29
N SER A 10 -16.86 19.99 -5.32
CA SER A 10 -16.91 18.99 -6.35
C SER A 10 -15.57 18.74 -6.96
N ALA A 11 -14.91 19.79 -7.34
CA ALA A 11 -13.62 19.66 -7.96
C ALA A 11 -12.63 19.02 -6.99
N GLY A 12 -12.73 19.39 -5.74
CA GLY A 12 -11.81 18.86 -4.74
C GLY A 12 -12.08 17.42 -4.39
N SER A 13 -13.27 16.93 -4.68
CA SER A 13 -13.64 15.58 -4.32
C SER A 13 -12.64 14.53 -4.82
N GLY A 14 -12.30 14.60 -6.08
CA GLY A 14 -11.36 13.65 -6.65
C GLY A 14 -10.01 13.73 -5.99
N SER A 15 -9.50 14.93 -5.83
CA SER A 15 -8.23 15.14 -5.18
C SER A 15 -8.27 14.67 -3.73
N THR A 16 -9.34 14.99 -3.06
CA THR A 16 -9.50 14.62 -1.67
C THR A 16 -9.47 13.11 -1.49
N ALA A 17 -10.12 12.41 -2.39
CA ALA A 17 -10.14 10.95 -2.31
C ALA A 17 -8.74 10.38 -2.49
N SER A 18 -7.98 10.92 -3.42
CA SER A 18 -6.61 10.48 -3.64
C SER A 18 -5.74 10.76 -2.43
N GLU A 19 -5.89 11.96 -1.89
CA GLU A 19 -5.11 12.34 -0.72
C GLU A 19 -5.46 11.49 0.47
N PHE A 20 -6.74 11.19 0.63
CA PHE A 20 -7.20 10.36 1.72
C PHE A 20 -6.59 8.96 1.62
N ALA A 21 -6.61 8.38 0.43
CA ALA A 21 -6.04 7.06 0.24
C ALA A 21 -4.54 7.06 0.50
N ALA A 22 -3.85 8.10 0.05
CA ALA A 22 -2.43 8.21 0.29
C ALA A 22 -2.13 8.32 1.78
N ALA A 23 -2.92 9.13 2.49
CA ALA A 23 -2.72 9.29 3.91
C ALA A 23 -2.93 7.97 4.66
N GLN A 24 -3.89 7.17 4.21
CA GLN A 24 -4.18 5.92 4.87
C GLN A 24 -3.12 4.86 4.64
N THR A 25 -2.29 5.04 3.63
CA THR A 25 -1.23 4.06 3.34
C THR A 25 0.15 4.61 3.62
N GLN A 26 0.22 5.82 4.16
CA GLN A 26 1.49 6.48 4.37
C GLN A 26 2.39 5.74 5.35
N ASP A 27 1.79 5.14 6.37
CA ASP A 27 2.53 4.41 7.37
C ASP A 27 3.18 3.15 6.82
N ILE A 28 2.68 2.66 5.69
CA ILE A 28 3.18 1.41 5.13
C ILE A 28 4.61 1.55 4.64
N GLU A 29 5.00 2.75 4.24
CA GLU A 29 6.32 2.95 3.67
C GLU A 29 7.43 2.70 4.66
N THR A 30 7.14 2.80 5.94
CA THR A 30 8.14 2.57 6.97
C THR A 30 7.97 1.23 7.67
N MET A 31 7.05 0.41 7.20
CA MET A 31 6.83 -0.89 7.82
C MET A 31 7.93 -1.87 7.48
N SER A 32 8.24 -2.74 8.43
CA SER A 32 9.09 -3.87 8.16
C SER A 32 8.35 -4.85 7.25
N TYR A 33 9.11 -5.72 6.62
CA TYR A 33 8.50 -6.74 5.76
C TYR A 33 7.55 -7.63 6.57
N GLU A 34 7.98 -8.06 7.74
CA GLU A 34 7.14 -8.93 8.57
C GLU A 34 5.84 -8.27 8.94
N ARG A 35 5.91 -7.00 9.31
CA ARG A 35 4.70 -6.29 9.68
C ARG A 35 3.78 -6.09 8.50
N ALA A 36 4.33 -5.72 7.35
CA ALA A 36 3.53 -5.52 6.16
C ALA A 36 2.87 -6.82 5.73
N ARG A 37 3.60 -7.93 5.82
CA ARG A 37 3.07 -9.22 5.45
C ARG A 37 1.93 -9.64 6.38
N GLU A 38 2.12 -9.46 7.68
CA GLU A 38 1.08 -9.79 8.65
C GLU A 38 -0.20 -9.02 8.36
N GLU A 39 -0.04 -7.74 8.12
CA GLU A 39 -1.21 -6.93 7.91
C GLU A 39 -1.87 -7.24 6.58
N LEU A 40 -1.08 -7.59 5.58
CA LEU A 40 -1.64 -7.99 4.29
C LEU A 40 -2.52 -9.23 4.44
N VAL A 41 -2.03 -10.21 5.20
CA VAL A 41 -2.82 -11.41 5.43
C VAL A 41 -4.13 -11.06 6.12
N ALA A 42 -4.08 -10.16 7.10
CA ALA A 42 -5.30 -9.75 7.80
C ALA A 42 -6.28 -9.06 6.86
N VAL A 43 -5.77 -8.19 5.98
CA VAL A 43 -6.62 -7.49 5.03
C VAL A 43 -7.27 -8.47 4.05
N VAL A 44 -6.49 -9.40 3.53
CA VAL A 44 -7.02 -10.39 2.60
C VAL A 44 -8.08 -11.25 3.28
N THR A 45 -7.84 -11.62 4.52
CA THR A 45 -8.81 -12.42 5.27
C THR A 45 -10.13 -11.68 5.42
N LYS A 46 -10.06 -10.39 5.72
CA LYS A 46 -11.28 -9.59 5.83
C LYS A 46 -12.02 -9.51 4.51
N LEU A 47 -11.29 -9.33 3.42
CA LEU A 47 -11.91 -9.27 2.11
C LEU A 47 -12.56 -10.60 1.74
N GLU A 48 -11.90 -11.70 2.07
CA GLU A 48 -12.44 -13.03 1.76
C GLU A 48 -13.67 -13.34 2.58
N THR A 49 -13.68 -12.88 3.81
CA THR A 49 -14.84 -13.10 4.67
C THR A 49 -16.09 -12.41 4.11
N GLY A 50 -15.90 -11.24 3.52
CA GLY A 50 -17.02 -10.51 2.95
C GLY A 50 -17.87 -9.86 4.02
N GLY A 51 -18.96 -9.28 3.58
CA GLY A 51 -19.92 -8.68 4.50
C GLY A 51 -19.65 -7.24 4.85
N ALA A 52 -18.50 -6.70 4.46
CA ALA A 52 -18.21 -5.30 4.72
C ALA A 52 -18.92 -4.42 3.70
N PRO A 53 -19.31 -3.20 4.09
CA PRO A 53 -19.85 -2.25 3.13
C PRO A 53 -18.86 -1.99 2.00
N LEU A 54 -19.39 -1.57 0.87
CA LEU A 54 -18.55 -1.36 -0.31
C LEU A 54 -17.42 -0.39 -0.04
N GLU A 55 -17.69 0.69 0.66
CA GLU A 55 -16.66 1.68 0.96
C GLU A 55 -15.53 1.07 1.77
N GLU A 56 -15.88 0.27 2.73
CA GLU A 56 -14.90 -0.37 3.57
C GLU A 56 -14.09 -1.39 2.77
N SER A 57 -14.76 -2.13 1.90
CA SER A 57 -14.07 -3.10 1.05
C SER A 57 -13.07 -2.42 0.13
N LEU A 58 -13.44 -1.27 -0.42
CA LEU A 58 -12.53 -0.53 -1.27
C LEU A 58 -11.31 -0.03 -0.50
N ALA A 59 -11.54 0.45 0.73
CA ALA A 59 -10.44 0.90 1.56
C ALA A 59 -9.51 -0.26 1.90
N LEU A 60 -10.07 -1.41 2.20
CA LEU A 60 -9.27 -2.60 2.47
C LEU A 60 -8.48 -3.00 1.24
N TRP A 61 -9.10 -2.95 0.08
CA TRP A 61 -8.42 -3.28 -1.16
C TRP A 61 -7.23 -2.37 -1.41
N GLN A 62 -7.43 -1.08 -1.24
CA GLN A 62 -6.36 -0.11 -1.46
C GLN A 62 -5.21 -0.34 -0.49
N ARG A 63 -5.54 -0.59 0.76
CA ARG A 63 -4.50 -0.85 1.74
C ARG A 63 -3.76 -2.14 1.41
N GLY A 64 -4.50 -3.16 0.98
CA GLY A 64 -3.89 -4.41 0.59
C GLY A 64 -2.91 -4.26 -0.55
N GLU A 65 -3.27 -3.45 -1.54
CA GLU A 65 -2.37 -3.21 -2.65
C GLU A 65 -1.10 -2.51 -2.22
N ALA A 66 -1.23 -1.53 -1.33
CA ALA A 66 -0.06 -0.83 -0.83
C ALA A 66 0.84 -1.74 -0.01
N LEU A 67 0.23 -2.60 0.80
CA LEU A 67 1.00 -3.55 1.59
C LEU A 67 1.72 -4.55 0.70
N ALA A 68 1.04 -5.04 -0.33
CA ALA A 68 1.65 -5.98 -1.25
C ALA A 68 2.82 -5.33 -1.99
N ASP A 69 2.65 -4.09 -2.39
CA ASP A 69 3.71 -3.36 -3.06
C ASP A 69 4.91 -3.17 -2.14
N ARG A 70 4.67 -2.88 -0.88
CA ARG A 70 5.76 -2.73 0.08
C ARG A 70 6.53 -4.04 0.23
N CYS A 71 5.82 -5.14 0.32
CA CYS A 71 6.45 -6.44 0.44
C CYS A 71 7.29 -6.77 -0.79
N GLU A 72 6.77 -6.45 -1.96
CA GLU A 72 7.46 -6.70 -3.21
C GLU A 72 8.76 -5.90 -3.27
N ARG A 73 8.69 -4.64 -2.91
CA ARG A 73 9.88 -3.78 -2.94
C ARG A 73 10.94 -4.27 -1.98
N TRP A 74 10.51 -4.74 -0.82
CA TRP A 74 11.45 -5.28 0.14
C TRP A 74 12.15 -6.52 -0.41
N LEU A 75 11.38 -7.40 -1.05
CA LEU A 75 11.95 -8.61 -1.63
C LEU A 75 12.88 -8.29 -2.79
N ASP A 76 12.53 -7.28 -3.59
CA ASP A 76 13.42 -6.86 -4.67
C ASP A 76 14.75 -6.36 -4.13
N GLY A 77 14.72 -5.59 -3.07
CA GLY A 77 15.92 -5.11 -2.44
C GLY A 77 16.78 -6.25 -1.91
N ALA A 78 16.12 -7.23 -1.30
CA ALA A 78 16.83 -8.39 -0.77
C ALA A 78 17.46 -9.20 -1.89
N ARG A 79 16.75 -9.34 -3.00
CA ARG A 79 17.28 -10.07 -4.15
C ARG A 79 18.53 -9.38 -4.71
N THR A 80 18.45 -8.06 -4.83
CA THR A 80 19.58 -7.30 -5.32
C THR A 80 20.80 -7.50 -4.42
N ARG A 81 20.58 -7.47 -3.12
CA ARG A 81 21.66 -7.69 -2.17
C ARG A 81 22.28 -9.06 -2.33
N LEU A 82 21.45 -10.07 -2.48
CA LEU A 82 21.92 -11.42 -2.65
C LEU A 82 22.77 -11.54 -3.91
N GLU A 83 22.34 -10.89 -4.97
CA GLU A 83 23.07 -10.94 -6.22
C GLU A 83 24.43 -10.27 -6.09
N GLU A 84 24.49 -9.18 -5.34
CA GLU A 84 25.74 -8.50 -5.10
C GLU A 84 26.71 -9.39 -4.31
N VAL A 85 26.21 -10.05 -3.29
CA VAL A 85 27.03 -10.94 -2.50
C VAL A 85 27.53 -12.11 -3.34
N ARG A 86 26.66 -12.67 -4.17
CA ARG A 86 27.06 -13.75 -5.04
C ARG A 86 28.16 -13.34 -6.01
N ALA A 87 28.04 -12.13 -6.55
CA ALA A 87 29.04 -11.62 -7.45
C ALA A 87 30.38 -11.49 -6.75
N GLU A 88 30.39 -10.99 -5.52
CA GLU A 88 31.60 -10.88 -4.75
C GLU A 88 32.24 -12.22 -4.49
N LEU A 89 31.43 -13.19 -4.13
CA LEU A 89 31.96 -14.53 -3.87
C LEU A 89 32.54 -15.14 -5.13
N THR A 90 31.89 -14.90 -6.26
CA THR A 90 32.37 -15.44 -7.52
C THR A 90 33.70 -14.78 -7.93
N GLU A 91 33.82 -13.50 -7.69
CA GLU A 91 35.07 -12.79 -8.02
C GLU A 91 36.23 -13.28 -7.19
N ASP A 92 35.98 -13.59 -5.95
CA ASP A 92 37.04 -14.07 -5.07
C ASP A 92 37.48 -15.46 -5.41
N SER A 93 36.69 -16.18 -6.16
CA SER A 93 37.05 -17.50 -6.60
C SER A 93 37.90 -17.43 -7.85
#